data_6bc97c1abe4cda7c4cc66ca25ad6f9d1
#
_entry.id   6bc97c1abe4cda7c4cc66ca25ad6f9d1
#
_cell.length_a   1.000
_cell.length_b   1.000
_cell.length_c   1.000
_cell.angle_alpha   90.00
_cell.angle_beta   90.00
_cell.angle_gamma   90.00
#
_symmetry.space_group_name_H-M   'P 1'
#
loop_
_entity.id
_entity.type
_entity.pdbx_description
1 polymer ?
#
loop_
_entity_poly.entity_id
_entity_poly.type
_entity_poly.pdbx_seq_one_letter_code
_entity_poly.pdbx_strand_id
1 'polypeptide(L)'
;MLTLTPEQVRTLAPDASAARSGEALGSPRRWTGAGRNDVAAWGLCQGSGSNPYQVAVDIGGPAYKCSCPSRKIPCKPSLGLLFLVADGGAPAANPPDWVQAWLDSRTSRAVAAATRAERSAEVDPEARAKRIATRERKVAAGIEELDRWLRDLMRRGLDSTRSEGYRFWNAM
;
A
#
# COMPACT_ATOMS: atom_id res chain seq x y z
N MET A 1 -4.43 23.61 10.63
CA MET A 1 -5.07 23.30 9.32
C MET A 1 -3.97 22.97 8.33
N LEU A 2 -3.83 21.74 7.92
CA LEU A 2 -2.95 21.37 6.80
C LEU A 2 -3.61 21.88 5.52
N THR A 3 -3.08 22.97 4.96
CA THR A 3 -3.47 23.47 3.64
C THR A 3 -2.75 22.64 2.58
N LEU A 4 -3.42 21.61 2.08
CA LEU A 4 -2.93 20.82 0.97
C LEU A 4 -2.95 21.66 -0.29
N THR A 5 -1.83 21.77 -1.02
CA THR A 5 -1.78 22.48 -2.30
C THR A 5 -1.86 21.51 -3.49
N PRO A 6 -2.33 21.95 -4.66
CA PRO A 6 -2.34 21.12 -5.87
C PRO A 6 -0.95 20.57 -6.25
N GLU A 7 0.12 21.33 -6.02
CA GLU A 7 1.51 20.89 -6.23
C GLU A 7 1.87 19.73 -5.33
N GLN A 8 1.52 19.79 -4.05
CA GLN A 8 1.73 18.69 -3.10
C GLN A 8 0.97 17.44 -3.52
N VAL A 9 -0.27 17.59 -4.01
CA VAL A 9 -1.04 16.45 -4.53
C VAL A 9 -0.35 15.82 -5.75
N ARG A 10 0.23 16.63 -6.65
CA ARG A 10 0.97 16.11 -7.81
C ARG A 10 2.20 15.30 -7.38
N THR A 11 2.90 15.69 -6.32
CA THR A 11 4.05 14.93 -5.82
C THR A 11 3.68 13.58 -5.19
N LEU A 12 2.44 13.43 -4.72
CA LEU A 12 1.93 12.15 -4.19
C LEU A 12 1.57 11.14 -5.29
N ALA A 13 1.42 11.61 -6.55
CA ALA A 13 1.03 10.73 -7.64
C ALA A 13 2.16 9.75 -8.02
N PRO A 14 1.84 8.48 -8.31
CA PRO A 14 2.83 7.49 -8.69
C PRO A 14 3.50 7.79 -10.05
N ASP A 15 2.82 8.54 -10.90
CA ASP A 15 3.33 9.00 -12.21
C ASP A 15 2.53 10.21 -12.72
N ALA A 16 3.07 10.87 -13.73
CA ALA A 16 2.46 12.07 -14.33
C ALA A 16 1.09 11.81 -14.99
N SER A 17 0.85 10.58 -15.48
CA SER A 17 -0.46 10.20 -16.05
C SER A 17 -1.52 10.06 -14.97
N ALA A 18 -1.14 9.48 -13.82
CA ALA A 18 -2.01 9.39 -12.65
C ALA A 18 -2.34 10.77 -12.08
N ALA A 19 -1.34 11.68 -12.02
CA ALA A 19 -1.54 13.06 -11.59
C ALA A 19 -2.57 13.79 -12.46
N ARG A 20 -2.38 13.80 -13.79
CA ARG A 20 -3.33 14.43 -14.74
C ARG A 20 -4.74 13.83 -14.66
N SER A 21 -4.81 12.50 -14.56
CA SER A 21 -6.11 11.82 -14.43
C SER A 21 -6.80 12.12 -13.10
N GLY A 22 -6.03 12.24 -12.02
CA GLY A 22 -6.54 12.65 -10.71
C GLY A 22 -7.03 14.09 -10.73
N GLU A 23 -6.27 15.01 -11.30
CA GLU A 23 -6.64 16.42 -11.43
C GLU A 23 -7.95 16.59 -12.20
N ALA A 24 -8.14 15.84 -13.30
CA ALA A 24 -9.40 15.83 -14.04
C ALA A 24 -10.61 15.33 -13.22
N LEU A 25 -10.37 14.52 -12.20
CA LEU A 25 -11.38 14.06 -11.24
C LEU A 25 -11.57 15.04 -10.07
N GLY A 26 -10.75 16.08 -9.90
CA GLY A 26 -10.86 17.08 -8.84
C GLY A 26 -12.09 17.99 -8.96
N SER A 27 -12.80 17.96 -10.08
CA SER A 27 -14.01 18.76 -10.28
C SER A 27 -15.16 18.33 -9.36
N PRO A 28 -15.83 19.25 -8.65
CA PRO A 28 -16.95 18.92 -7.76
C PRO A 28 -18.08 18.13 -8.42
N ARG A 29 -18.30 18.32 -9.73
CA ARG A 29 -19.33 17.60 -10.51
C ARG A 29 -19.14 16.09 -10.57
N ARG A 30 -17.95 15.61 -10.28
CA ARG A 30 -17.61 14.18 -10.25
C ARG A 30 -17.89 13.51 -8.91
N TRP A 31 -18.30 14.30 -7.91
CA TRP A 31 -18.41 13.84 -6.54
C TRP A 31 -19.82 13.99 -6.01
N THR A 32 -20.27 13.00 -5.26
CA THR A 32 -21.51 13.03 -4.48
C THR A 32 -21.16 12.76 -3.02
N GLY A 33 -21.77 13.52 -2.11
CA GLY A 33 -21.51 13.37 -0.67
C GLY A 33 -20.05 13.60 -0.28
N ALA A 34 -19.35 14.46 -1.02
CA ALA A 34 -17.99 14.86 -0.66
C ALA A 34 -17.99 15.68 0.62
N GLY A 35 -17.02 15.40 1.48
CA GLY A 35 -16.82 16.12 2.74
C GLY A 35 -15.42 15.93 3.27
N ARG A 36 -15.06 16.75 4.25
CA ARG A 36 -13.80 16.66 4.98
C ARG A 36 -13.95 17.10 6.43
N ASN A 37 -13.05 16.61 7.27
CA ASN A 37 -12.78 17.15 8.60
C ASN A 37 -11.25 17.31 8.77
N ASP A 38 -10.78 17.50 10.00
CA ASP A 38 -9.35 17.67 10.29
C ASP A 38 -8.52 16.40 10.09
N VAL A 39 -9.17 15.23 10.03
CA VAL A 39 -8.51 13.91 9.95
C VAL A 39 -8.60 13.32 8.55
N ALA A 40 -9.75 13.44 7.89
CA ALA A 40 -10.02 12.73 6.64
C ALA A 40 -10.83 13.56 5.64
N ALA A 41 -10.74 13.19 4.38
CA ALA A 41 -11.65 13.58 3.32
C ALA A 41 -12.29 12.32 2.70
N TRP A 42 -13.48 12.46 2.17
CA TRP A 42 -14.27 11.38 1.57
C TRP A 42 -15.22 11.86 0.49
N GLY A 43 -15.75 10.90 -0.25
CA GLY A 43 -16.77 11.13 -1.25
C GLY A 43 -17.02 9.94 -2.15
N LEU A 44 -18.08 10.02 -2.90
CA LEU A 44 -18.43 9.07 -3.96
C LEU A 44 -18.01 9.67 -5.30
N CYS A 45 -17.00 9.06 -5.93
CA CYS A 45 -16.45 9.50 -7.21
C CYS A 45 -17.15 8.81 -8.37
N GLN A 46 -17.77 9.55 -9.27
CA GLN A 46 -18.31 8.98 -10.51
C GLN A 46 -17.17 8.67 -11.47
N GLY A 47 -16.92 7.37 -11.64
CA GLY A 47 -15.97 6.83 -12.61
C GLY A 47 -16.62 6.51 -13.95
N SER A 48 -16.02 5.59 -14.70
CA SER A 48 -16.55 5.09 -15.97
C SER A 48 -17.65 4.04 -15.83
N GLY A 49 -17.83 3.48 -14.63
CA GLY A 49 -18.86 2.49 -14.34
C GLY A 49 -20.17 3.10 -13.86
N SER A 50 -21.21 2.25 -13.76
CA SER A 50 -22.53 2.64 -13.27
C SER A 50 -22.54 3.02 -11.78
N ASN A 51 -21.71 2.38 -10.99
CA ASN A 51 -21.61 2.62 -9.55
C ASN A 51 -20.45 3.56 -9.23
N PRO A 52 -20.68 4.63 -8.44
CA PRO A 52 -19.62 5.52 -8.02
C PRO A 52 -18.65 4.80 -7.05
N TYR A 53 -17.37 5.17 -7.10
CA TYR A 53 -16.36 4.65 -6.20
C TYR A 53 -16.44 5.34 -4.84
N GLN A 54 -16.46 4.55 -3.76
CA GLN A 54 -16.27 5.05 -2.41
C GLN A 54 -14.79 5.39 -2.21
N VAL A 55 -14.50 6.64 -1.90
CA VAL A 55 -13.13 7.12 -1.72
C VAL A 55 -13.02 7.81 -0.37
N ALA A 56 -12.01 7.43 0.41
CA ALA A 56 -11.61 8.14 1.62
C ALA A 56 -10.09 8.25 1.69
N VAL A 57 -9.61 9.37 2.20
CA VAL A 57 -8.20 9.66 2.40
C VAL A 57 -8.01 10.19 3.81
N ASP A 58 -7.09 9.59 4.56
CA ASP A 58 -6.59 10.12 5.82
C ASP A 58 -5.56 11.23 5.52
N ILE A 59 -5.85 12.44 5.95
CA ILE A 59 -5.03 13.63 5.66
C ILE A 59 -3.82 13.71 6.61
N GLY A 60 -3.95 13.18 7.81
CA GLY A 60 -2.91 13.24 8.84
C GLY A 60 -1.75 12.24 8.66
N GLY A 61 -2.01 11.13 7.98
CA GLY A 61 -1.00 10.15 7.61
C GLY A 61 -1.43 9.47 6.33
N PRO A 62 -0.82 9.75 5.15
CA PRO A 62 -1.42 9.48 3.86
C PRO A 62 -1.80 8.00 3.70
N ALA A 63 -3.05 7.71 3.97
CA ALA A 63 -3.63 6.43 3.75
C ALA A 63 -4.92 6.58 2.92
N TYR A 64 -5.13 5.62 2.07
CA TYR A 64 -6.13 5.68 1.03
C TYR A 64 -7.07 4.48 1.12
N LYS A 65 -8.37 4.72 1.03
CA LYS A 65 -9.41 3.70 0.81
C LYS A 65 -10.16 4.05 -0.46
N CYS A 66 -10.20 3.15 -1.42
CA CYS A 66 -10.95 3.33 -2.65
C CYS A 66 -11.49 2.00 -3.15
N SER A 67 -12.75 1.97 -3.57
CA SER A 67 -13.39 0.78 -4.15
C SER A 67 -13.08 0.59 -5.64
N CYS A 68 -12.25 1.43 -6.27
CA CYS A 68 -11.89 1.27 -7.67
C CYS A 68 -10.94 0.07 -7.87
N PRO A 69 -10.92 -0.56 -9.07
CA PRO A 69 -10.10 -1.73 -9.35
C PRO A 69 -8.59 -1.44 -9.54
N SER A 70 -8.15 -0.20 -9.34
CA SER A 70 -6.75 0.19 -9.52
C SER A 70 -5.84 -0.47 -8.49
N ARG A 71 -4.66 -0.94 -8.95
CA ARG A 71 -3.59 -1.42 -8.07
C ARG A 71 -2.59 -0.32 -7.68
N LYS A 72 -2.67 0.87 -8.31
CA LYS A 72 -1.79 2.01 -7.98
C LYS A 72 -2.31 2.73 -6.74
N ILE A 73 -1.41 3.10 -5.83
CA ILE A 73 -1.71 3.83 -4.60
C ILE A 73 -0.77 5.04 -4.52
N PRO A 74 -1.33 6.28 -4.44
CA PRO A 74 -2.75 6.60 -4.55
C PRO A 74 -3.32 6.35 -5.95
N CYS A 75 -4.59 5.91 -6.01
CA CYS A 75 -5.30 5.72 -7.26
C CYS A 75 -5.87 7.05 -7.80
N LYS A 76 -6.30 7.07 -9.05
CA LYS A 76 -6.87 8.28 -9.69
C LYS A 76 -8.01 8.92 -8.89
N PRO A 77 -9.04 8.18 -8.38
CA PRO A 77 -10.06 8.76 -7.53
C PRO A 77 -9.51 9.33 -6.21
N SER A 78 -8.53 8.66 -5.58
CA SER A 78 -7.91 9.19 -4.35
C SER A 78 -7.17 10.50 -4.61
N LEU A 79 -6.44 10.61 -5.71
CA LEU A 79 -5.82 11.87 -6.13
C LEU A 79 -6.86 12.93 -6.44
N GLY A 80 -7.97 12.56 -7.13
CA GLY A 80 -9.07 13.46 -7.43
C GLY A 80 -9.71 14.06 -6.18
N LEU A 81 -9.88 13.25 -5.13
CA LEU A 81 -10.38 13.73 -3.84
C LEU A 81 -9.41 14.74 -3.21
N LEU A 82 -8.11 14.48 -3.26
CA LEU A 82 -7.10 15.40 -2.73
C LEU A 82 -7.07 16.71 -3.51
N PHE A 83 -7.18 16.69 -4.83
CA PHE A 83 -7.33 17.90 -5.65
C PHE A 83 -8.61 18.66 -5.29
N LEU A 84 -9.74 17.97 -5.14
CA LEU A 84 -11.00 18.59 -4.71
C LEU A 84 -10.85 19.30 -3.35
N VAL A 85 -10.13 18.69 -2.40
CA VAL A 85 -9.83 19.28 -1.08
C VAL A 85 -8.91 20.49 -1.21
N ALA A 86 -7.86 20.39 -2.04
CA ALA A 86 -6.89 21.46 -2.27
C ALA A 86 -7.56 22.70 -2.88
N ASP A 87 -8.54 22.51 -3.75
CA ASP A 87 -9.32 23.57 -4.39
C ASP A 87 -10.52 24.06 -3.52
N GLY A 88 -10.64 23.56 -2.29
CA GLY A 88 -11.72 23.96 -1.38
C GLY A 88 -13.10 23.38 -1.73
N GLY A 89 -13.17 22.44 -2.66
CA GLY A 89 -14.43 21.86 -3.15
C GLY A 89 -15.06 20.80 -2.23
N ALA A 90 -14.40 20.41 -1.15
CA ALA A 90 -14.92 19.49 -0.14
C ALA A 90 -15.37 20.28 1.10
N PRO A 91 -16.69 20.38 1.39
CA PRO A 91 -17.18 21.10 2.56
C PRO A 91 -16.82 20.40 3.87
N ALA A 92 -16.73 21.17 4.94
CA ALA A 92 -16.59 20.61 6.28
C ALA A 92 -17.86 19.84 6.66
N ALA A 93 -17.71 18.58 7.06
CA ALA A 93 -18.84 17.70 7.37
C ALA A 93 -18.46 16.62 8.37
N ASN A 94 -19.44 15.93 8.93
CA ASN A 94 -19.22 14.71 9.69
C ASN A 94 -19.00 13.52 8.73
N PRO A 95 -18.07 12.61 9.03
CA PRO A 95 -17.84 11.44 8.20
C PRO A 95 -19.04 10.51 8.24
N PRO A 96 -19.45 9.93 7.11
CA PRO A 96 -20.44 8.85 7.11
C PRO A 96 -19.89 7.59 7.76
N ASP A 97 -20.78 6.69 8.20
CA ASP A 97 -20.44 5.48 8.97
C ASP A 97 -19.30 4.65 8.37
N TRP A 98 -19.29 4.50 7.04
CA TRP A 98 -18.27 3.70 6.35
C TRP A 98 -16.87 4.34 6.38
N VAL A 99 -16.80 5.68 6.51
CA VAL A 99 -15.54 6.41 6.71
C VAL A 99 -15.10 6.30 8.15
N GLN A 100 -16.04 6.51 9.10
CA GLN A 100 -15.77 6.39 10.52
C GLN A 100 -15.25 4.99 10.86
N ALA A 101 -15.94 3.95 10.43
CA ALA A 101 -15.51 2.56 10.63
C ALA A 101 -14.11 2.26 10.05
N TRP A 102 -13.77 2.88 8.92
CA TRP A 102 -12.43 2.76 8.36
C TRP A 102 -11.36 3.46 9.22
N LEU A 103 -11.62 4.66 9.70
CA LEU A 103 -10.73 5.41 10.59
C LEU A 103 -10.52 4.65 11.91
N ASP A 104 -11.58 4.14 12.52
CA ASP A 104 -11.52 3.35 13.76
C ASP A 104 -10.69 2.07 13.58
N SER A 105 -10.88 1.37 12.46
CA SER A 105 -10.07 0.21 12.09
C SER A 105 -8.59 0.54 11.93
N ARG A 106 -8.23 1.71 11.44
CA ARG A 106 -6.85 2.17 11.32
C ARG A 106 -6.25 2.47 12.68
N THR A 107 -6.97 3.22 13.51
CA THR A 107 -6.54 3.55 14.88
C THR A 107 -6.31 2.28 15.69
N SER A 108 -7.23 1.33 15.64
CA SER A 108 -7.10 0.03 16.33
C SER A 108 -5.86 -0.76 15.86
N ARG A 109 -5.59 -0.77 14.54
CA ARG A 109 -4.38 -1.43 14.01
C ARG A 109 -3.10 -0.72 14.42
N ALA A 110 -3.10 0.62 14.45
CA ALA A 110 -1.94 1.39 14.90
C ALA A 110 -1.63 1.13 16.38
N VAL A 111 -2.65 1.10 17.25
CA VAL A 111 -2.51 0.75 18.65
C VAL A 111 -1.99 -0.68 18.82
N ALA A 112 -2.57 -1.64 18.11
CA ALA A 112 -2.12 -3.04 18.16
C ALA A 112 -0.68 -3.21 17.67
N ALA A 113 -0.28 -2.46 16.64
CA ALA A 113 1.10 -2.45 16.14
C ALA A 113 2.08 -1.85 17.15
N ALA A 114 1.72 -0.74 17.81
CA ALA A 114 2.51 -0.12 18.86
C ALA A 114 2.71 -1.09 20.03
N THR A 115 1.62 -1.69 20.55
CA THR A 115 1.68 -2.67 21.63
C THR A 115 2.53 -3.91 21.26
N ARG A 116 2.45 -4.36 20.00
CA ARG A 116 3.28 -5.45 19.51
C ARG A 116 4.77 -5.06 19.44
N ALA A 117 5.07 -3.83 19.02
CA ALA A 117 6.43 -3.30 18.99
C ALA A 117 7.03 -3.19 20.40
N GLU A 118 6.27 -2.69 21.36
CA GLU A 118 6.67 -2.62 22.77
C GLU A 118 6.97 -4.02 23.33
N ARG A 119 6.06 -4.99 23.17
CA ARG A 119 6.31 -6.39 23.55
C ARG A 119 7.50 -7.01 22.85
N SER A 120 7.76 -6.63 21.60
CA SER A 120 8.94 -7.10 20.85
C SER A 120 10.23 -6.46 21.32
N ALA A 121 10.18 -5.25 21.89
CA ALA A 121 11.33 -4.58 22.50
C ALA A 121 11.66 -5.17 23.89
N GLU A 122 10.67 -5.69 24.62
CA GLU A 122 10.85 -6.39 25.89
C GLU A 122 11.38 -7.84 25.74
N VAL A 123 11.38 -8.38 24.52
CA VAL A 123 11.93 -9.72 24.27
C VAL A 123 13.42 -9.71 24.54
N ASP A 124 13.86 -10.59 25.49
CA ASP A 124 15.22 -10.86 25.89
C ASP A 124 16.21 -10.72 24.72
N PRO A 125 17.20 -9.80 24.83
CA PRO A 125 18.21 -9.57 23.80
C PRO A 125 18.94 -10.86 23.38
N GLU A 126 19.18 -11.79 24.32
CA GLU A 126 19.82 -13.07 24.03
C GLU A 126 18.93 -14.00 23.20
N ALA A 127 17.64 -14.06 23.50
CA ALA A 127 16.70 -14.86 22.72
C ALA A 127 16.56 -14.32 21.30
N ARG A 128 16.60 -12.99 21.13
CA ARG A 128 16.61 -12.34 19.82
C ARG A 128 17.90 -12.65 19.04
N ALA A 129 19.06 -12.53 19.69
CA ALA A 129 20.34 -12.84 19.09
C ALA A 129 20.41 -14.32 18.64
N LYS A 130 19.94 -15.25 19.47
CA LYS A 130 19.86 -16.69 19.12
C LYS A 130 18.98 -16.95 17.90
N ARG A 131 17.83 -16.25 17.78
CA ARG A 131 16.94 -16.38 16.61
C ARG A 131 17.60 -15.85 15.35
N ILE A 132 18.27 -14.70 15.42
CA ILE A 132 19.02 -14.11 14.30
C ILE A 132 20.13 -15.07 13.87
N ALA A 133 21.00 -15.51 14.78
CA ALA A 133 22.08 -16.44 14.49
C ALA A 133 21.60 -17.79 13.91
N THR A 134 20.44 -18.27 14.37
CA THR A 134 19.83 -19.48 13.79
C THR A 134 19.32 -19.27 12.37
N ARG A 135 18.74 -18.09 12.09
CA ARG A 135 18.29 -17.73 10.74
C ARG A 135 19.47 -17.56 9.80
N GLU A 136 20.52 -16.89 10.22
CA GLU A 136 21.75 -16.68 9.44
C GLU A 136 22.42 -17.99 9.08
N ARG A 137 22.54 -18.94 10.04
CA ARG A 137 23.06 -20.28 9.76
C ARG A 137 22.23 -21.03 8.74
N LYS A 138 20.88 -20.96 8.81
CA LYS A 138 20.02 -21.60 7.83
C LYS A 138 20.18 -21.00 6.44
N VAL A 139 20.30 -19.66 6.36
CA VAL A 139 20.54 -18.96 5.08
C VAL A 139 21.91 -19.34 4.52
N ALA A 140 22.96 -19.33 5.35
CA ALA A 140 24.31 -19.72 4.92
C ALA A 140 24.35 -21.17 4.40
N ALA A 141 23.73 -22.11 5.13
CA ALA A 141 23.63 -23.50 4.70
C ALA A 141 22.89 -23.66 3.36
N GLY A 142 21.79 -22.92 3.18
CA GLY A 142 21.06 -22.93 1.90
C GLY A 142 21.86 -22.33 0.73
N ILE A 143 22.67 -21.30 1.00
CA ILE A 143 23.57 -20.72 -0.02
C ILE A 143 24.68 -21.74 -0.40
N GLU A 144 25.24 -22.43 0.56
CA GLU A 144 26.28 -23.48 0.32
C GLU A 144 25.70 -24.67 -0.46
N GLU A 145 24.45 -25.03 -0.19
CA GLU A 145 23.74 -26.07 -0.92
C GLU A 145 23.47 -25.67 -2.36
N LEU A 146 23.02 -24.43 -2.57
CA LEU A 146 22.80 -23.84 -3.89
C LEU A 146 24.12 -23.75 -4.68
N ASP A 147 25.20 -23.33 -4.05
CA ASP A 147 26.53 -23.25 -4.68
C ASP A 147 27.02 -24.65 -5.14
N ARG A 148 26.89 -25.67 -4.27
CA ARG A 148 27.20 -27.06 -4.64
C ARG A 148 26.35 -27.53 -5.82
N TRP A 149 25.04 -27.26 -5.78
CA TRP A 149 24.14 -27.66 -6.83
C TRP A 149 24.47 -26.96 -8.17
N LEU A 150 24.81 -25.69 -8.14
CA LEU A 150 25.21 -24.92 -9.34
C LEU A 150 26.52 -25.45 -9.91
N ARG A 151 27.52 -25.82 -9.08
CA ARG A 151 28.76 -26.42 -9.55
C ARG A 151 28.52 -27.79 -10.18
N ASP A 152 27.64 -28.60 -9.60
CA ASP A 152 27.30 -29.90 -10.17
C ASP A 152 26.52 -29.77 -11.47
N LEU A 153 25.67 -28.76 -11.60
CA LEU A 153 24.98 -28.42 -12.84
C LEU A 153 25.96 -28.03 -13.94
N MET A 154 26.96 -27.19 -13.60
CA MET A 154 27.99 -26.78 -14.56
C MET A 154 28.86 -27.98 -15.00
N ARG A 155 29.20 -28.88 -14.09
CA ARG A 155 29.96 -30.10 -14.44
C ARG A 155 29.21 -31.05 -15.35
N ARG A 156 27.88 -31.18 -15.17
CA ARG A 156 27.01 -32.04 -15.98
C ARG A 156 26.66 -31.41 -17.34
N GLY A 157 26.84 -30.10 -17.43
CA GLY A 157 26.45 -29.30 -18.59
C GLY A 157 24.96 -28.97 -18.62
N LEU A 158 24.64 -27.74 -19.07
CA LEU A 158 23.27 -27.24 -19.12
C LEU A 158 22.37 -28.00 -20.11
N ASP A 159 22.97 -28.70 -21.05
CA ASP A 159 22.22 -29.47 -22.06
C ASP A 159 21.51 -30.68 -21.45
N SER A 160 22.04 -31.25 -20.34
CA SER A 160 21.38 -32.33 -19.61
C SER A 160 20.03 -31.91 -18.98
N THR A 161 19.85 -30.62 -18.68
CA THR A 161 18.60 -30.10 -18.06
C THR A 161 17.46 -29.92 -19.07
N ARG A 162 17.76 -29.85 -20.39
CA ARG A 162 16.75 -29.70 -21.42
C ARG A 162 15.84 -30.92 -21.56
N SER A 163 16.35 -32.11 -21.19
CA SER A 163 15.61 -33.36 -21.27
C SER A 163 14.81 -33.69 -19.99
N GLU A 164 15.08 -33.07 -18.87
CA GLU A 164 14.50 -33.45 -17.56
C GLU A 164 13.20 -32.71 -17.18
N GLY A 165 12.80 -31.71 -17.95
CA GLY A 165 11.52 -31.00 -17.77
C GLY A 165 11.36 -30.31 -16.41
N TYR A 166 10.14 -29.94 -16.06
CA TYR A 166 9.80 -29.16 -14.85
C TYR A 166 10.16 -29.88 -13.52
N ARG A 167 10.25 -31.20 -13.51
CA ARG A 167 10.59 -31.98 -12.30
C ARG A 167 11.98 -31.68 -11.77
N PHE A 168 12.93 -31.36 -12.62
CA PHE A 168 14.29 -30.98 -12.26
C PHE A 168 14.32 -29.72 -11.39
N TRP A 169 13.49 -28.72 -11.73
CA TRP A 169 13.42 -27.45 -11.01
C TRP A 169 12.62 -27.51 -9.71
N ASN A 170 11.72 -28.48 -9.59
CA ASN A 170 10.92 -28.69 -8.37
C ASN A 170 11.63 -29.51 -7.30
N ALA A 171 12.78 -30.08 -7.60
CA ALA A 171 13.60 -30.86 -6.65
C ALA A 171 14.65 -30.00 -5.90
N MET A 172 14.62 -28.68 -6.13
CA MET A 172 15.32 -27.65 -5.36
C MET A 172 14.47 -27.20 -4.19
#